data_e07a557c676867301ff89b55a3050272
#
_entry.id   e07a557c676867301ff89b55a3050272
#
_cell.length_a   1.000
_cell.length_b   1.000
_cell.length_c   1.000
_cell.angle_alpha   90.00
_cell.angle_beta   90.00
_cell.angle_gamma   90.00
#
_symmetry.space_group_name_H-M   'P 1'
#
loop_
_entity.id
_entity.type
_entity.pdbx_description
1 polymer ?
#
loop_
_entity_poly.entity_id
_entity_poly.type
_entity_poly.pdbx_seq_one_letter_code
_entity_poly.pdbx_strand_id
1 'polypeptide(L)'
;VSREQVGFIPAVAKNAKADAAAKDQTVTAPVAPEAKTEDIVPGPSAPNTGDQNIGTVDVKITKSKMAPVKWNGEEQLALGPSGTYNTILADQFKQAFRALANEVEADLGALYFGASRAVGTAGTTPFGVKDDLSDAALARQVLEDNGAPTTDLQMELGSTAIANLRGKQSVLFKVNESGTEQLLREGVLGRLEGFNIHSSAGVKRAPKVAATGYLVNGEKKEGDVLISIDTGSGSISAGQIVTFAGDPNQYVVAAATSNLITLAAPGLRQDLADDTAITVVGSFTANMAFDRNAFLLASRTPAMPEGGDNA
;
A
#
# COMPACT_ATOMS: atom_id res chain seq x y z
N VAL A 1 19.34 11.32 14.61
CA VAL A 1 19.36 9.91 14.13
C VAL A 1 18.04 9.66 13.45
N SER A 2 18.05 9.32 12.16
CA SER A 2 16.82 8.98 11.45
C SER A 2 16.28 7.64 11.96
N ARG A 3 14.95 7.56 12.13
CA ARG A 3 14.26 6.34 12.51
C ARG A 3 14.17 5.41 11.31
N GLU A 4 14.38 4.13 11.52
CA GLU A 4 14.07 3.11 10.52
C GLU A 4 12.54 2.98 10.39
N GLN A 5 12.04 2.97 9.15
CA GLN A 5 10.61 2.95 8.82
C GLN A 5 10.25 1.70 8.01
N VAL A 6 10.96 0.60 8.21
CA VAL A 6 10.82 -0.59 7.37
C VAL A 6 9.65 -1.45 7.81
N GLY A 7 8.64 -1.55 6.98
CA GLY A 7 7.46 -2.41 7.12
C GLY A 7 6.99 -2.89 5.75
N PHE A 8 6.82 -1.97 4.79
CA PHE A 8 6.38 -2.30 3.42
C PHE A 8 7.40 -3.10 2.62
N ILE A 9 8.70 -2.75 2.71
CA ILE A 9 9.76 -3.39 1.91
C ILE A 9 9.77 -4.92 2.03
N PRO A 10 9.65 -5.54 3.22
CA PRO A 10 9.56 -7.00 3.34
C PRO A 10 8.20 -7.57 2.95
N ALA A 11 7.13 -6.76 2.95
CA ALA A 11 5.76 -7.18 2.72
C ALA A 11 5.38 -7.24 1.23
N VAL A 12 6.16 -6.64 0.33
CA VAL A 12 5.86 -6.54 -1.11
C VAL A 12 6.65 -7.54 -1.95
N ALA A 13 6.13 -7.86 -3.14
CA ALA A 13 6.84 -8.67 -4.12
C ALA A 13 8.00 -7.89 -4.76
N LYS A 14 9.14 -8.55 -4.98
CA LYS A 14 10.32 -7.95 -5.61
C LYS A 14 10.52 -8.51 -7.00
N ASN A 15 10.80 -7.65 -7.97
CA ASN A 15 11.10 -8.09 -9.33
C ASN A 15 12.62 -8.21 -9.54
N ALA A 16 13.11 -9.45 -9.66
CA ALA A 16 14.53 -9.74 -9.91
C ALA A 16 15.00 -9.30 -11.30
N LYS A 17 14.12 -9.14 -12.30
CA LYS A 17 14.50 -8.65 -13.64
C LYS A 17 14.86 -7.15 -13.64
N ALA A 18 14.56 -6.43 -12.58
CA ALA A 18 14.93 -5.03 -12.43
C ALA A 18 16.45 -4.80 -12.49
N ASP A 19 17.27 -5.79 -12.12
CA ASP A 19 18.72 -5.67 -12.10
C ASP A 19 19.33 -5.44 -13.50
N ALA A 20 18.66 -5.88 -14.56
CA ALA A 20 19.12 -5.69 -15.94
C ALA A 20 18.58 -4.41 -16.61
N ALA A 21 17.66 -3.69 -15.98
CA ALA A 21 17.02 -2.52 -16.58
C ALA A 21 17.82 -1.24 -16.32
N ALA A 22 17.99 -0.39 -17.35
CA ALA A 22 18.53 0.96 -17.18
C ALA A 22 17.50 1.89 -16.53
N LYS A 23 17.95 3.06 -16.03
CA LYS A 23 17.03 4.11 -15.57
C LYS A 23 16.10 4.48 -16.74
N ASP A 24 14.82 4.69 -16.43
CA ASP A 24 13.74 4.99 -17.37
C ASP A 24 13.37 3.86 -18.34
N GLN A 25 14.05 2.71 -18.25
CA GLN A 25 13.67 1.50 -18.97
C GLN A 25 12.51 0.79 -18.27
N THR A 26 11.60 0.26 -19.06
CA THR A 26 10.43 -0.49 -18.59
C THR A 26 10.81 -1.94 -18.29
N VAL A 27 10.43 -2.41 -17.12
CA VAL A 27 10.49 -3.83 -16.72
C VAL A 27 9.09 -4.38 -16.79
N THR A 28 8.86 -5.32 -17.68
CA THR A 28 7.54 -5.92 -17.89
C THR A 28 7.38 -7.16 -17.03
N ALA A 29 6.36 -7.18 -16.20
CA ALA A 29 5.94 -8.34 -15.41
C ALA A 29 4.71 -8.98 -16.06
N PRO A 30 4.75 -10.25 -16.48
CA PRO A 30 3.58 -10.92 -17.03
C PRO A 30 2.55 -11.20 -15.92
N VAL A 31 1.27 -10.97 -16.24
CA VAL A 31 0.13 -11.29 -15.37
C VAL A 31 -0.74 -12.31 -16.06
N ALA A 32 -1.08 -13.39 -15.34
CA ALA A 32 -1.98 -14.41 -15.87
C ALA A 32 -3.37 -13.82 -16.09
N PRO A 33 -3.97 -14.02 -17.27
CA PRO A 33 -5.33 -13.59 -17.53
C PRO A 33 -6.33 -14.41 -16.74
N GLU A 34 -7.52 -13.83 -16.50
CA GLU A 34 -8.65 -14.57 -15.95
C GLU A 34 -9.10 -15.65 -16.96
N ALA A 35 -9.25 -16.88 -16.49
CA ALA A 35 -9.74 -17.98 -17.31
C ALA A 35 -11.26 -17.88 -17.47
N LYS A 36 -11.75 -17.85 -18.71
CA LYS A 36 -13.17 -17.93 -19.01
C LYS A 36 -13.58 -19.39 -19.22
N THR A 37 -14.71 -19.76 -18.65
CA THR A 37 -15.32 -21.08 -18.88
C THR A 37 -16.30 -21.00 -20.03
N GLU A 38 -16.31 -22.02 -20.90
CA GLU A 38 -17.26 -22.16 -21.99
C GLU A 38 -17.98 -23.51 -21.87
N ASP A 39 -19.25 -23.52 -22.32
CA ASP A 39 -20.04 -24.77 -22.35
C ASP A 39 -19.52 -25.73 -23.42
N ILE A 40 -19.37 -26.98 -23.06
CA ILE A 40 -19.00 -28.04 -24.00
C ILE A 40 -20.23 -28.39 -24.82
N VAL A 41 -20.24 -28.01 -26.08
CA VAL A 41 -21.25 -28.46 -27.04
C VAL A 41 -20.70 -29.71 -27.75
N PRO A 42 -21.37 -30.91 -27.63
CA PRO A 42 -20.95 -32.09 -28.33
C PRO A 42 -20.97 -31.88 -29.85
N GLY A 43 -19.83 -31.99 -30.50
CA GLY A 43 -19.67 -31.82 -31.94
C GLY A 43 -18.44 -32.55 -32.47
N PRO A 44 -18.26 -32.64 -33.79
CA PRO A 44 -17.14 -33.36 -34.40
C PRO A 44 -15.78 -32.71 -34.18
N SER A 45 -15.73 -31.47 -33.71
CA SER A 45 -14.50 -30.80 -33.29
C SER A 45 -14.73 -30.00 -32.00
N ALA A 46 -13.74 -30.01 -31.09
CA ALA A 46 -13.79 -29.20 -29.89
C ALA A 46 -13.78 -27.73 -30.28
N PRO A 47 -14.54 -26.87 -29.59
CA PRO A 47 -14.45 -25.42 -29.78
C PRO A 47 -13.03 -24.96 -29.46
N ASN A 48 -12.41 -24.23 -30.37
CA ASN A 48 -11.07 -23.63 -30.20
C ASN A 48 -11.21 -22.11 -30.19
N THR A 49 -11.89 -21.60 -29.16
CA THR A 49 -12.16 -20.17 -28.98
C THR A 49 -11.25 -19.54 -27.90
N GLY A 50 -10.43 -20.37 -27.25
CA GLY A 50 -9.58 -19.95 -26.12
C GLY A 50 -8.24 -19.35 -26.55
N ASP A 51 -8.23 -18.13 -27.06
CA ASP A 51 -6.99 -17.39 -27.24
C ASP A 51 -6.68 -16.65 -25.93
N GLN A 52 -5.67 -17.14 -25.20
CA GLN A 52 -5.24 -16.52 -23.95
C GLN A 52 -4.25 -15.38 -24.24
N ASN A 53 -4.70 -14.16 -24.04
CA ASN A 53 -3.82 -12.99 -24.10
C ASN A 53 -3.20 -12.75 -22.73
N ILE A 54 -1.90 -12.99 -22.61
CA ILE A 54 -1.14 -12.73 -21.37
C ILE A 54 -1.04 -11.23 -21.15
N GLY A 55 -1.67 -10.74 -20.09
CA GLY A 55 -1.55 -9.36 -19.65
C GLY A 55 -0.13 -9.07 -19.15
N THR A 56 0.29 -7.82 -19.24
CA THR A 56 1.57 -7.36 -18.72
C THR A 56 1.39 -6.11 -17.87
N VAL A 57 2.13 -6.04 -16.77
CA VAL A 57 2.25 -4.81 -15.97
C VAL A 57 3.65 -4.27 -16.17
N ASP A 58 3.72 -3.04 -16.61
CA ASP A 58 4.96 -2.33 -16.90
C ASP A 58 5.38 -1.49 -15.70
N VAL A 59 6.55 -1.79 -15.15
CA VAL A 59 7.17 -1.04 -14.04
C VAL A 59 8.38 -0.30 -14.56
N LYS A 60 8.47 0.99 -14.27
CA LYS A 60 9.54 1.86 -14.72
C LYS A 60 10.40 2.34 -13.54
N ILE A 61 11.73 2.20 -13.66
CA ILE A 61 12.66 2.73 -12.65
C ILE A 61 12.82 4.23 -12.90
N THR A 62 12.06 5.05 -12.16
CA THR A 62 12.06 6.51 -12.35
C THR A 62 12.97 7.25 -11.37
N LYS A 63 13.19 6.68 -10.18
CA LYS A 63 14.01 7.31 -9.14
C LYS A 63 15.43 6.75 -9.11
N SER A 64 16.41 7.65 -8.98
CA SER A 64 17.79 7.33 -8.66
C SER A 64 18.22 8.24 -7.52
N LYS A 65 18.58 7.65 -6.39
CA LYS A 65 18.91 8.37 -5.16
C LYS A 65 20.25 7.90 -4.60
N MET A 66 21.02 8.82 -4.04
CA MET A 66 22.23 8.52 -3.30
C MET A 66 22.24 9.27 -1.98
N ALA A 67 22.87 8.71 -0.97
CA ALA A 67 23.12 9.34 0.30
C ALA A 67 24.65 9.54 0.44
N PRO A 68 25.18 10.71 0.10
CA PRO A 68 26.62 10.94 0.11
C PRO A 68 27.16 11.05 1.52
N VAL A 69 28.28 10.38 1.78
CA VAL A 69 29.10 10.53 2.99
C VAL A 69 30.41 11.15 2.58
N LYS A 70 30.66 12.39 2.96
CA LYS A 70 31.87 13.14 2.60
C LYS A 70 32.64 13.53 3.84
N TRP A 71 33.96 13.38 3.77
CA TRP A 71 34.90 13.82 4.79
C TRP A 71 36.03 14.59 4.14
N ASN A 72 36.44 15.69 4.75
CA ASN A 72 37.66 16.36 4.38
C ASN A 72 38.84 15.87 5.27
N GLY A 73 40.07 16.15 4.85
CA GLY A 73 41.27 15.67 5.57
C GLY A 73 41.39 16.22 7.00
N GLU A 74 40.98 17.46 7.22
CA GLU A 74 41.01 18.11 8.53
C GLU A 74 39.99 17.50 9.50
N GLU A 75 38.81 17.14 9.02
CA GLU A 75 37.79 16.45 9.83
C GLU A 75 38.27 15.04 10.23
N GLN A 76 38.93 14.33 9.31
CA GLN A 76 39.52 13.03 9.60
C GLN A 76 40.65 13.16 10.63
N LEU A 77 41.52 14.15 10.49
CA LEU A 77 42.62 14.41 11.42
C LEU A 77 42.09 14.79 12.81
N ALA A 78 41.04 15.59 12.88
CA ALA A 78 40.43 15.99 14.15
C ALA A 78 39.86 14.83 14.96
N LEU A 79 39.32 13.82 14.28
CA LEU A 79 38.70 12.62 14.90
C LEU A 79 39.67 11.45 15.04
N GLY A 80 40.76 11.42 14.27
CA GLY A 80 41.73 10.32 14.25
C GLY A 80 42.38 10.04 15.59
N PRO A 81 42.91 11.02 16.32
CA PRO A 81 43.59 10.82 17.58
C PRO A 81 42.72 10.25 18.70
N SER A 82 41.39 10.46 18.65
CA SER A 82 40.43 9.97 19.60
C SER A 82 40.01 8.51 19.37
N GLY A 83 40.37 7.90 18.23
CA GLY A 83 39.94 6.56 17.83
C GLY A 83 38.45 6.44 17.46
N THR A 84 37.72 7.56 17.47
CA THR A 84 36.26 7.58 17.22
C THR A 84 35.89 7.67 15.74
N TYR A 85 36.83 7.98 14.86
CA TYR A 85 36.60 8.15 13.42
C TYR A 85 35.85 6.96 12.80
N ASN A 86 36.35 5.73 13.01
CA ASN A 86 35.75 4.52 12.41
C ASN A 86 34.32 4.28 12.93
N THR A 87 34.04 4.58 14.18
CA THR A 87 32.70 4.43 14.76
C THR A 87 31.72 5.45 14.17
N ILE A 88 32.14 6.70 14.05
CA ILE A 88 31.32 7.76 13.45
C ILE A 88 31.08 7.47 11.97
N LEU A 89 32.10 7.03 11.23
CA LEU A 89 31.97 6.64 9.83
C LEU A 89 30.98 5.50 9.64
N ALA A 90 31.08 4.44 10.46
CA ALA A 90 30.14 3.33 10.45
C ALA A 90 28.71 3.77 10.75
N ASP A 91 28.52 4.67 11.70
CA ASP A 91 27.20 5.21 12.03
C ASP A 91 26.64 6.11 10.93
N GLN A 92 27.49 6.85 10.22
CA GLN A 92 27.06 7.62 9.04
C GLN A 92 26.59 6.71 7.89
N PHE A 93 27.30 5.63 7.60
CA PHE A 93 26.84 4.65 6.61
C PHE A 93 25.49 4.04 7.02
N LYS A 94 25.30 3.65 8.29
CA LYS A 94 24.01 3.17 8.79
C LYS A 94 22.90 4.21 8.57
N GLN A 95 23.17 5.49 8.83
CA GLN A 95 22.20 6.56 8.58
C GLN A 95 21.91 6.76 7.09
N ALA A 96 22.92 6.65 6.23
CA ALA A 96 22.77 6.75 4.79
C ALA A 96 21.88 5.62 4.25
N PHE A 97 22.12 4.37 4.65
CA PHE A 97 21.27 3.23 4.28
C PHE A 97 19.84 3.38 4.80
N ARG A 98 19.65 3.82 6.05
CA ARG A 98 18.32 4.10 6.60
C ARG A 98 17.59 5.19 5.81
N ALA A 99 18.28 6.25 5.40
CA ALA A 99 17.66 7.31 4.61
C ALA A 99 17.15 6.78 3.27
N LEU A 100 17.94 5.94 2.58
CA LEU A 100 17.55 5.30 1.32
C LEU A 100 16.37 4.33 1.52
N ALA A 101 16.41 3.49 2.54
CA ALA A 101 15.33 2.59 2.87
C ALA A 101 14.03 3.35 3.20
N ASN A 102 14.12 4.42 4.00
CA ASN A 102 12.98 5.25 4.34
C ASN A 102 12.35 5.96 3.13
N GLU A 103 13.15 6.33 2.13
CA GLU A 103 12.63 6.92 0.87
C GLU A 103 11.79 5.89 0.11
N VAL A 104 12.28 4.65 -0.03
CA VAL A 104 11.53 3.56 -0.68
C VAL A 104 10.26 3.24 0.11
N GLU A 105 10.36 3.14 1.41
CA GLU A 105 9.23 2.87 2.32
C GLU A 105 8.14 3.95 2.21
N ALA A 106 8.56 5.21 2.14
CA ALA A 106 7.64 6.34 1.97
C ALA A 106 6.94 6.34 0.61
N ASP A 107 7.61 5.88 -0.44
CA ASP A 107 7.02 5.74 -1.77
C ASP A 107 5.99 4.62 -1.81
N LEU A 108 6.31 3.46 -1.21
CA LEU A 108 5.35 2.36 -1.10
C LEU A 108 4.12 2.78 -0.28
N GLY A 109 4.32 3.44 0.86
CA GLY A 109 3.23 3.96 1.68
C GLY A 109 2.38 5.02 0.97
N ALA A 110 2.90 5.68 -0.07
CA ALA A 110 2.13 6.65 -0.85
C ALA A 110 1.16 5.99 -1.84
N LEU A 111 1.31 4.71 -2.15
CA LEU A 111 0.48 3.99 -3.12
C LEU A 111 -0.89 3.55 -2.57
N TYR A 112 -1.28 3.98 -1.38
CA TYR A 112 -2.57 3.65 -0.76
C TYR A 112 -3.78 4.04 -1.63
N PHE A 113 -3.63 4.98 -2.55
CA PHE A 113 -4.69 5.37 -3.49
C PHE A 113 -5.08 4.26 -4.49
N GLY A 114 -4.27 3.21 -4.63
CA GLY A 114 -4.61 2.01 -5.41
C GLY A 114 -5.49 1.00 -4.67
N ALA A 115 -5.78 1.21 -3.39
CA ALA A 115 -6.69 0.36 -2.64
C ALA A 115 -8.13 0.50 -3.14
N SER A 116 -8.88 -0.59 -3.21
CA SER A 116 -10.25 -0.61 -3.74
C SER A 116 -11.24 0.08 -2.81
N ARG A 117 -11.26 -0.33 -1.55
CA ARG A 117 -12.19 0.13 -0.52
C ARG A 117 -11.45 0.40 0.79
N ALA A 118 -12.05 1.23 1.63
CA ALA A 118 -11.60 1.48 2.98
C ALA A 118 -12.60 0.95 3.99
N VAL A 119 -12.12 0.59 5.17
CA VAL A 119 -12.93 0.15 6.31
C VAL A 119 -12.59 1.00 7.53
N GLY A 120 -13.53 1.10 8.47
CA GLY A 120 -13.38 1.90 9.68
C GLY A 120 -13.96 3.31 9.55
N THR A 121 -13.77 4.11 10.58
CA THR A 121 -14.27 5.49 10.66
C THR A 121 -13.13 6.48 10.67
N ALA A 122 -13.17 7.49 9.79
CA ALA A 122 -12.16 8.53 9.74
C ALA A 122 -12.00 9.24 11.10
N GLY A 123 -10.76 9.49 11.48
CA GLY A 123 -10.43 10.08 12.78
C GLY A 123 -10.34 9.09 13.94
N THR A 124 -10.77 7.85 13.77
CA THR A 124 -10.55 6.77 14.74
C THR A 124 -9.33 5.95 14.35
N THR A 125 -8.56 5.54 15.35
CA THR A 125 -7.41 4.65 15.12
C THR A 125 -7.89 3.20 15.16
N PRO A 126 -7.50 2.36 14.20
CA PRO A 126 -7.86 0.94 14.21
C PRO A 126 -7.50 0.23 15.53
N PHE A 127 -8.24 -0.83 15.83
CA PHE A 127 -8.09 -1.62 17.07
C PHE A 127 -8.28 -0.80 18.35
N GLY A 128 -9.08 0.28 18.25
CA GLY A 128 -9.32 1.21 19.35
C GLY A 128 -10.30 0.70 20.41
N VAL A 129 -11.16 -0.24 20.06
CA VAL A 129 -12.11 -0.89 20.97
C VAL A 129 -11.42 -2.08 21.64
N LYS A 130 -11.67 -2.24 22.94
CA LYS A 130 -11.06 -3.33 23.72
C LYS A 130 -11.62 -4.68 23.28
N ASP A 131 -10.74 -5.66 23.10
CA ASP A 131 -11.06 -7.05 22.76
C ASP A 131 -11.90 -7.19 21.47
N ASP A 132 -11.68 -6.27 20.51
CA ASP A 132 -12.37 -6.21 19.23
C ASP A 132 -11.36 -6.22 18.07
N LEU A 133 -11.38 -7.28 17.27
CA LEU A 133 -10.56 -7.48 16.08
C LEU A 133 -11.34 -7.26 14.77
N SER A 134 -12.54 -6.69 14.86
CA SER A 134 -13.42 -6.46 13.70
C SER A 134 -12.75 -5.67 12.58
N ASP A 135 -11.85 -4.74 12.89
CA ASP A 135 -11.11 -3.97 11.87
C ASP A 135 -10.29 -4.88 10.94
N ALA A 136 -9.65 -5.92 11.48
CA ALA A 136 -8.91 -6.88 10.66
C ALA A 136 -9.85 -7.79 9.86
N ALA A 137 -10.95 -8.24 10.49
CA ALA A 137 -11.95 -9.08 9.84
C ALA A 137 -12.63 -8.34 8.67
N LEU A 138 -12.98 -7.07 8.85
CA LEU A 138 -13.55 -6.22 7.79
C LEU A 138 -12.56 -5.98 6.64
N ALA A 139 -11.28 -5.74 6.95
CA ALA A 139 -10.26 -5.61 5.92
C ALA A 139 -10.09 -6.91 5.11
N ARG A 140 -10.15 -8.06 5.79
CA ARG A 140 -10.12 -9.37 5.14
C ARG A 140 -11.36 -9.60 4.27
N GLN A 141 -12.55 -9.26 4.77
CA GLN A 141 -13.78 -9.35 3.98
C GLN A 141 -13.66 -8.58 2.66
N VAL A 142 -13.11 -7.36 2.66
CA VAL A 142 -12.92 -6.57 1.44
C VAL A 142 -12.03 -7.30 0.43
N LEU A 143 -10.96 -7.95 0.89
CA LEU A 143 -10.06 -8.72 0.02
C LEU A 143 -10.72 -9.97 -0.53
N GLU A 144 -11.48 -10.70 0.30
CA GLU A 144 -12.25 -11.88 -0.12
C GLU A 144 -13.34 -11.52 -1.13
N ASP A 145 -14.10 -10.44 -0.88
CA ASP A 145 -15.10 -9.90 -1.81
C ASP A 145 -14.51 -9.52 -3.19
N ASN A 146 -13.25 -9.10 -3.21
CA ASN A 146 -12.54 -8.75 -4.43
C ASN A 146 -11.86 -9.97 -5.09
N GLY A 147 -11.98 -11.16 -4.52
CA GLY A 147 -11.36 -12.38 -5.04
C GLY A 147 -9.84 -12.44 -4.85
N ALA A 148 -9.28 -11.72 -3.89
CA ALA A 148 -7.84 -11.74 -3.62
C ALA A 148 -7.40 -13.11 -3.06
N PRO A 149 -6.21 -13.63 -3.43
CA PRO A 149 -5.64 -14.81 -2.81
C PRO A 149 -5.47 -14.61 -1.30
N THR A 150 -5.81 -15.63 -0.50
CA THR A 150 -5.76 -15.54 0.98
C THR A 150 -4.49 -16.14 1.60
N THR A 151 -3.52 -16.52 0.77
CA THR A 151 -2.34 -17.28 1.22
C THR A 151 -1.25 -16.42 1.84
N ASP A 152 -1.04 -15.22 1.35
CA ASP A 152 0.07 -14.33 1.77
C ASP A 152 -0.41 -12.89 1.97
N LEU A 153 -1.37 -12.74 2.85
CA LEU A 153 -1.93 -11.44 3.21
C LEU A 153 -0.98 -10.67 4.14
N GLN A 154 -0.79 -9.40 3.84
CA GLN A 154 0.05 -8.47 4.57
C GLN A 154 -0.80 -7.33 5.13
N MET A 155 -0.48 -6.87 6.34
CA MET A 155 -1.13 -5.70 6.93
C MET A 155 -0.09 -4.74 7.50
N GLU A 156 -0.04 -3.54 6.95
CA GLU A 156 0.85 -2.47 7.36
C GLU A 156 0.14 -1.46 8.24
N LEU A 157 0.60 -1.33 9.45
CA LEU A 157 -0.01 -0.50 10.47
C LEU A 157 0.92 0.62 10.93
N GLY A 158 0.34 1.80 11.11
CA GLY A 158 1.02 2.91 11.78
C GLY A 158 1.22 2.65 13.27
N SER A 159 2.16 3.36 13.87
CA SER A 159 2.56 3.17 15.27
C SER A 159 1.40 3.29 16.27
N THR A 160 0.41 4.13 16.00
CA THR A 160 -0.78 4.29 16.87
C THR A 160 -1.71 3.08 16.81
N ALA A 161 -1.91 2.48 15.63
CA ALA A 161 -2.70 1.26 15.46
C ALA A 161 -2.00 0.06 16.13
N ILE A 162 -0.69 -0.05 15.96
CA ILE A 162 0.14 -1.06 16.66
C ILE A 162 0.07 -0.89 18.19
N ALA A 163 0.10 0.35 18.68
CA ALA A 163 -0.04 0.60 20.12
C ALA A 163 -1.41 0.17 20.66
N ASN A 164 -2.49 0.42 19.92
CA ASN A 164 -3.82 -0.08 20.28
C ASN A 164 -3.87 -1.61 20.26
N LEU A 165 -3.31 -2.24 19.22
CA LEU A 165 -3.29 -3.70 19.08
C LEU A 165 -2.54 -4.36 20.25
N ARG A 166 -1.42 -3.78 20.67
CA ARG A 166 -0.66 -4.26 21.85
C ARG A 166 -1.28 -3.90 23.18
N GLY A 167 -1.97 -2.77 23.31
CA GLY A 167 -2.44 -2.27 24.59
C GLY A 167 -3.91 -2.58 24.90
N LYS A 168 -4.75 -2.75 23.88
CA LYS A 168 -6.20 -2.91 24.07
C LYS A 168 -6.71 -4.30 23.75
N GLN A 169 -5.98 -5.09 22.95
CA GLN A 169 -6.41 -6.43 22.55
C GLN A 169 -5.89 -7.48 23.52
N SER A 170 -6.49 -7.56 24.70
CA SER A 170 -6.03 -8.45 25.77
C SER A 170 -6.15 -9.94 25.41
N VAL A 171 -7.03 -10.30 24.47
CA VAL A 171 -7.20 -11.66 23.96
C VAL A 171 -5.90 -12.19 23.33
N LEU A 172 -5.13 -11.34 22.66
CA LEU A 172 -3.87 -11.73 22.03
C LEU A 172 -2.77 -12.08 23.03
N PHE A 173 -2.87 -11.62 24.26
CA PHE A 173 -1.86 -11.82 25.31
C PHE A 173 -2.14 -13.01 26.24
N LYS A 174 -3.29 -13.63 26.09
CA LYS A 174 -3.64 -14.81 26.90
C LYS A 174 -2.97 -16.05 26.31
N VAL A 175 -1.87 -16.47 26.88
CA VAL A 175 -1.10 -17.65 26.45
C VAL A 175 -1.97 -18.93 26.39
N ASN A 176 -2.98 -19.02 27.22
CA ASN A 176 -3.90 -20.17 27.27
C ASN A 176 -4.91 -20.20 26.12
N GLU A 177 -5.11 -19.10 25.42
CA GLU A 177 -6.11 -18.99 24.36
C GLU A 177 -5.49 -18.88 22.96
N SER A 178 -4.54 -17.99 22.75
CA SER A 178 -3.89 -17.81 21.44
C SER A 178 -2.52 -17.10 21.50
N GLY A 179 -2.11 -16.61 22.68
CA GLY A 179 -0.88 -15.84 22.84
C GLY A 179 0.37 -16.69 22.87
N THR A 180 1.48 -16.13 22.42
CA THR A 180 2.82 -16.70 22.59
C THR A 180 3.58 -15.93 23.64
N GLU A 181 4.50 -16.60 24.33
CA GLU A 181 5.39 -15.94 25.31
C GLU A 181 6.21 -14.81 24.66
N GLN A 182 6.57 -14.97 23.40
CA GLN A 182 7.30 -13.99 22.62
C GLN A 182 6.48 -12.71 22.37
N LEU A 183 5.17 -12.84 22.10
CA LEU A 183 4.28 -11.70 21.96
C LEU A 183 4.22 -10.87 23.26
N LEU A 184 4.12 -11.53 24.41
CA LEU A 184 4.02 -10.88 25.71
C LEU A 184 5.32 -10.17 26.11
N ARG A 185 6.47 -10.79 25.87
CA ARG A 185 7.79 -10.28 26.28
C ARG A 185 8.37 -9.27 25.32
N GLU A 186 8.26 -9.51 24.03
CA GLU A 186 8.91 -8.72 22.98
C GLU A 186 7.94 -7.82 22.20
N GLY A 187 6.62 -8.05 22.35
CA GLY A 187 5.59 -7.31 21.62
C GLY A 187 5.60 -7.60 20.12
N VAL A 188 6.16 -8.75 19.71
CA VAL A 188 6.16 -9.18 18.31
C VAL A 188 4.78 -9.70 17.95
N LEU A 189 4.07 -8.95 17.12
CA LEU A 189 2.79 -9.36 16.55
C LEU A 189 3.11 -10.29 15.38
N GLY A 190 2.71 -11.53 15.50
CA GLY A 190 2.89 -12.51 14.45
C GLY A 190 1.83 -12.38 13.36
N ARG A 191 1.05 -13.46 13.16
CA ARG A 191 -0.04 -13.53 12.21
C ARG A 191 -1.37 -13.32 12.94
N LEU A 192 -2.23 -12.46 12.39
CA LEU A 192 -3.54 -12.14 12.94
C LEU A 192 -4.58 -12.17 11.81
N GLU A 193 -5.69 -12.90 11.98
CA GLU A 193 -6.77 -13.04 10.97
C GLU A 193 -6.25 -13.39 9.56
N GLY A 194 -5.15 -14.11 9.49
CA GLY A 194 -4.50 -14.46 8.22
C GLY A 194 -3.49 -13.45 7.70
N PHE A 195 -3.40 -12.25 8.29
CA PHE A 195 -2.45 -11.21 7.92
C PHE A 195 -1.12 -11.37 8.66
N ASN A 196 -0.01 -11.19 7.97
CA ASN A 196 1.27 -10.90 8.58
C ASN A 196 1.31 -9.41 8.95
N ILE A 197 1.46 -9.11 10.24
CA ILE A 197 1.39 -7.73 10.76
C ILE A 197 2.78 -7.10 10.73
N HIS A 198 2.87 -5.96 10.07
CA HIS A 198 4.06 -5.12 10.03
C HIS A 198 3.79 -3.74 10.60
N SER A 199 4.82 -3.11 11.15
CA SER A 199 4.76 -1.76 11.66
C SER A 199 5.63 -0.85 10.82
N SER A 200 5.03 0.15 10.19
CA SER A 200 5.76 1.14 9.42
C SER A 200 5.49 2.56 9.93
N ALA A 201 6.54 3.36 10.02
CA ALA A 201 6.38 4.80 10.20
C ALA A 201 6.23 5.55 8.86
N GLY A 202 6.30 4.82 7.74
CA GLY A 202 6.05 5.33 6.37
C GLY A 202 4.56 5.47 6.02
N VAL A 203 3.67 4.94 6.85
CA VAL A 203 2.21 5.06 6.65
C VAL A 203 1.81 6.52 6.52
N LYS A 204 1.12 6.86 5.44
CA LYS A 204 0.75 8.25 5.12
C LYS A 204 -0.50 8.68 5.87
N ARG A 205 -0.52 9.98 6.19
CA ARG A 205 -1.71 10.65 6.68
C ARG A 205 -2.31 11.49 5.55
N ALA A 206 -3.56 11.19 5.19
CA ALA A 206 -4.33 11.99 4.25
C ALA A 206 -5.03 13.13 5.01
N PRO A 207 -4.84 14.40 4.61
CA PRO A 207 -5.55 15.51 5.21
C PRO A 207 -7.00 15.54 4.73
N LYS A 208 -7.88 16.14 5.54
CA LYS A 208 -9.23 16.48 5.09
C LYS A 208 -9.15 17.53 3.97
N VAL A 209 -9.92 17.33 2.90
CA VAL A 209 -10.12 18.34 1.86
C VAL A 209 -11.45 19.08 2.04
N ALA A 210 -11.50 20.31 1.56
CA ALA A 210 -12.71 21.13 1.56
C ALA A 210 -13.53 20.85 0.28
N ALA A 211 -14.06 19.62 0.15
CA ALA A 211 -14.92 19.21 -0.96
C ALA A 211 -16.28 18.83 -0.39
N THR A 212 -17.33 19.50 -0.84
CA THR A 212 -18.70 19.34 -0.32
C THR A 212 -19.76 19.54 -1.40
N GLY A 213 -20.93 18.93 -1.20
CA GLY A 213 -22.11 19.15 -2.04
C GLY A 213 -22.02 18.52 -3.43
N TYR A 214 -21.13 17.55 -3.64
CA TYR A 214 -21.07 16.80 -4.89
C TYR A 214 -22.20 15.80 -4.99
N LEU A 215 -22.78 15.67 -6.18
CA LEU A 215 -23.78 14.68 -6.55
C LEU A 215 -23.25 13.82 -7.70
N VAL A 216 -23.77 12.62 -7.80
CA VAL A 216 -23.53 11.72 -8.94
C VAL A 216 -24.31 12.25 -10.13
N ASN A 217 -23.67 12.40 -11.28
CA ASN A 217 -24.30 12.83 -12.51
C ASN A 217 -24.57 11.61 -13.40
N GLY A 218 -25.85 11.29 -13.53
CA GLY A 218 -26.34 10.11 -14.23
C GLY A 218 -26.22 8.80 -13.44
N GLU A 219 -27.16 7.89 -13.70
CA GLU A 219 -27.17 6.56 -13.08
C GLU A 219 -25.87 5.81 -13.31
N LYS A 220 -25.36 5.12 -12.27
CA LYS A 220 -24.17 4.28 -12.31
C LYS A 220 -24.51 2.86 -11.87
N LYS A 221 -23.83 1.90 -12.48
CA LYS A 221 -24.04 0.47 -12.22
C LYS A 221 -22.93 -0.13 -11.37
N GLU A 222 -23.26 -1.23 -10.70
CA GLU A 222 -22.24 -2.04 -10.03
C GLU A 222 -21.10 -2.36 -11.01
N GLY A 223 -19.85 -2.21 -10.54
CA GLY A 223 -18.64 -2.37 -11.34
C GLY A 223 -18.15 -1.10 -12.04
N ASP A 224 -18.93 -0.02 -12.07
CA ASP A 224 -18.48 1.23 -12.67
C ASP A 224 -17.32 1.82 -11.85
N VAL A 225 -16.24 2.16 -12.54
CA VAL A 225 -15.05 2.81 -11.96
C VAL A 225 -15.05 4.32 -12.24
N LEU A 226 -15.78 4.77 -13.26
CA LEU A 226 -15.82 6.16 -13.69
C LEU A 226 -17.15 6.81 -13.24
N ILE A 227 -17.07 7.68 -12.24
CA ILE A 227 -18.23 8.35 -11.67
C ILE A 227 -18.20 9.82 -12.08
N SER A 228 -19.14 10.21 -12.92
CA SER A 228 -19.37 11.61 -13.26
C SER A 228 -19.98 12.31 -12.06
N ILE A 229 -19.52 13.53 -11.79
CA ILE A 229 -19.96 14.32 -10.63
C ILE A 229 -20.29 15.75 -11.05
N ASP A 230 -21.20 16.36 -10.34
CA ASP A 230 -21.58 17.76 -10.54
C ASP A 230 -21.89 18.52 -9.23
N THR A 231 -22.37 19.74 -9.34
CA THR A 231 -22.86 20.66 -8.29
C THR A 231 -21.95 21.01 -7.14
N GLY A 232 -20.93 20.22 -6.84
CA GLY A 232 -20.07 20.40 -5.67
C GLY A 232 -19.16 21.62 -5.71
N SER A 233 -18.54 21.90 -4.57
CA SER A 233 -17.50 22.91 -4.40
C SER A 233 -16.25 22.33 -3.76
N GLY A 234 -15.09 22.93 -4.04
CA GLY A 234 -13.78 22.43 -3.63
C GLY A 234 -13.20 21.49 -4.68
N SER A 235 -12.24 20.64 -4.31
CA SER A 235 -11.65 19.67 -5.22
C SER A 235 -11.46 18.32 -4.53
N ILE A 236 -11.86 17.25 -5.22
CA ILE A 236 -11.54 15.88 -4.86
C ILE A 236 -10.23 15.53 -5.56
N SER A 237 -9.35 14.79 -4.90
CA SER A 237 -8.07 14.36 -5.45
C SER A 237 -7.80 12.89 -5.18
N ALA A 238 -6.84 12.32 -5.90
CA ALA A 238 -6.41 10.93 -5.69
C ALA A 238 -6.02 10.68 -4.23
N GLY A 239 -6.37 9.50 -3.72
CA GLY A 239 -6.13 9.10 -2.35
C GLY A 239 -7.18 9.58 -1.33
N GLN A 240 -8.21 10.29 -1.77
CA GLN A 240 -9.36 10.61 -0.93
C GLN A 240 -10.30 9.40 -0.85
N ILE A 241 -11.06 9.34 0.24
CA ILE A 241 -12.10 8.33 0.41
C ILE A 241 -13.46 9.02 0.26
N VAL A 242 -14.33 8.41 -0.52
CA VAL A 242 -15.70 8.88 -0.75
C VAL A 242 -16.72 7.84 -0.35
N THR A 243 -17.87 8.31 0.09
CA THR A 243 -19.06 7.49 0.35
C THR A 243 -20.23 8.03 -0.43
N PHE A 244 -21.13 7.15 -0.84
CA PHE A 244 -22.36 7.49 -1.55
C PHE A 244 -23.55 7.29 -0.62
N ALA A 245 -24.54 8.17 -0.69
CA ALA A 245 -25.74 8.04 0.15
C ALA A 245 -26.47 6.73 -0.17
N GLY A 246 -26.74 5.94 0.87
CA GLY A 246 -27.39 4.63 0.72
C GLY A 246 -26.41 3.46 0.47
N ASP A 247 -25.12 3.72 0.27
CA ASP A 247 -24.08 2.70 0.14
C ASP A 247 -23.23 2.65 1.41
N PRO A 248 -23.13 1.50 2.11
CA PRO A 248 -22.30 1.34 3.29
C PRO A 248 -20.80 1.30 2.98
N ASN A 249 -20.42 1.15 1.72
CA ASN A 249 -19.03 1.03 1.30
C ASN A 249 -18.32 2.38 1.25
N GLN A 250 -17.01 2.36 1.52
CA GLN A 250 -16.13 3.50 1.39
C GLN A 250 -15.15 3.23 0.26
N TYR A 251 -15.14 4.09 -0.75
CA TYR A 251 -14.35 3.90 -1.96
C TYR A 251 -13.14 4.82 -1.98
N VAL A 252 -12.02 4.30 -2.46
CA VAL A 252 -10.81 5.09 -2.64
C VAL A 252 -10.79 5.69 -4.04
N VAL A 253 -10.52 6.98 -4.11
CA VAL A 253 -10.39 7.71 -5.36
C VAL A 253 -8.98 7.50 -5.93
N ALA A 254 -8.87 6.77 -7.03
CA ALA A 254 -7.60 6.54 -7.72
C ALA A 254 -7.15 7.78 -8.50
N ALA A 255 -8.09 8.47 -9.12
CA ALA A 255 -7.84 9.73 -9.84
C ALA A 255 -9.09 10.61 -9.80
N ALA A 256 -8.93 11.92 -9.93
CA ALA A 256 -10.04 12.85 -10.01
C ALA A 256 -9.72 14.01 -10.95
N THR A 257 -10.75 14.47 -11.63
CA THR A 257 -10.81 15.74 -12.38
C THR A 257 -11.98 16.56 -11.87
N SER A 258 -12.22 17.75 -12.44
CA SER A 258 -13.30 18.64 -11.98
C SER A 258 -14.68 17.98 -11.98
N ASN A 259 -14.98 17.11 -12.97
CA ASN A 259 -16.31 16.55 -13.18
C ASN A 259 -16.33 15.02 -13.19
N LEU A 260 -15.22 14.38 -12.87
CA LEU A 260 -15.09 12.92 -12.93
C LEU A 260 -14.19 12.44 -11.81
N ILE A 261 -14.63 11.47 -11.05
CA ILE A 261 -13.81 10.69 -10.15
C ILE A 261 -13.62 9.28 -10.69
N THR A 262 -12.42 8.76 -10.59
CA THR A 262 -12.10 7.39 -10.93
C THR A 262 -11.89 6.63 -9.63
N LEU A 263 -12.71 5.65 -9.36
CA LEU A 263 -12.56 4.75 -8.23
C LEU A 263 -11.48 3.72 -8.54
N ALA A 264 -10.82 3.22 -7.51
CA ALA A 264 -9.94 2.07 -7.67
C ALA A 264 -10.78 0.82 -8.00
N ALA A 265 -10.23 -0.07 -8.84
CA ALA A 265 -10.90 -1.32 -9.19
C ALA A 265 -11.19 -2.17 -7.93
N PRO A 266 -12.29 -2.92 -7.90
CA PRO A 266 -13.23 -3.25 -8.98
C PRO A 266 -14.34 -2.22 -9.22
N GLY A 267 -14.34 -1.06 -8.56
CA GLY A 267 -15.36 -0.03 -8.72
C GLY A 267 -16.52 -0.18 -7.73
N LEU A 268 -17.71 0.31 -8.14
CA LEU A 268 -18.91 0.28 -7.31
C LEU A 268 -19.36 -1.14 -6.98
N ARG A 269 -19.91 -1.32 -5.77
CA ARG A 269 -20.48 -2.60 -5.30
C ARG A 269 -22.01 -2.63 -5.34
N GLN A 270 -22.61 -1.53 -5.72
CA GLN A 270 -24.05 -1.43 -5.93
C GLN A 270 -24.38 -0.30 -6.92
N ASP A 271 -25.58 -0.35 -7.48
CA ASP A 271 -26.10 0.68 -8.37
C ASP A 271 -26.29 1.99 -7.59
N LEU A 272 -25.97 3.12 -8.25
CA LEU A 272 -26.23 4.45 -7.74
C LEU A 272 -27.23 5.17 -8.66
N ALA A 273 -28.23 5.80 -8.05
CA ALA A 273 -29.15 6.65 -8.77
C ALA A 273 -28.50 8.00 -9.13
N ASP A 274 -29.06 8.66 -10.10
CA ASP A 274 -28.76 10.07 -10.39
C ASP A 274 -28.98 10.93 -9.13
N ASP A 275 -28.24 12.01 -8.99
CA ASP A 275 -28.28 12.92 -7.84
C ASP A 275 -27.94 12.28 -6.48
N THR A 276 -27.35 11.06 -6.45
CA THR A 276 -26.87 10.47 -5.20
C THR A 276 -25.78 11.34 -4.57
N ALA A 277 -25.96 11.72 -3.30
CA ALA A 277 -25.02 12.58 -2.58
C ALA A 277 -23.69 11.89 -2.30
N ILE A 278 -22.60 12.60 -2.58
CA ILE A 278 -21.22 12.16 -2.34
C ILE A 278 -20.66 12.87 -1.10
N THR A 279 -20.15 12.11 -0.17
CA THR A 279 -19.47 12.65 1.01
C THR A 279 -18.00 12.29 0.96
N VAL A 280 -17.12 13.28 1.03
CA VAL A 280 -15.67 13.06 1.16
C VAL A 280 -15.32 12.87 2.62
N VAL A 281 -14.69 11.75 2.92
CA VAL A 281 -14.32 11.35 4.27
C VAL A 281 -13.26 12.30 4.85
N GLY A 282 -13.27 12.50 6.16
CA GLY A 282 -12.33 13.38 6.86
C GLY A 282 -10.87 12.90 6.82
N SER A 283 -9.98 13.56 7.56
CA SER A 283 -8.59 13.12 7.64
C SER A 283 -8.45 11.72 8.24
N PHE A 284 -7.55 10.92 7.68
CA PHE A 284 -7.28 9.55 8.13
C PHE A 284 -5.80 9.19 8.01
N THR A 285 -5.41 8.10 8.64
CA THR A 285 -4.10 7.46 8.47
C THR A 285 -4.30 6.20 7.62
N ALA A 286 -3.61 6.11 6.48
CA ALA A 286 -3.78 5.06 5.50
C ALA A 286 -3.04 3.78 5.91
N ASN A 287 -3.57 3.06 6.91
CA ASN A 287 -3.14 1.70 7.16
C ASN A 287 -3.58 0.83 5.99
N MET A 288 -2.78 -0.16 5.58
CA MET A 288 -3.05 -0.93 4.37
C MET A 288 -3.10 -2.43 4.67
N ALA A 289 -4.05 -3.11 4.04
CA ALA A 289 -4.15 -4.57 4.01
C ALA A 289 -4.19 -5.01 2.54
N PHE A 290 -3.30 -5.94 2.16
CA PHE A 290 -3.12 -6.34 0.76
C PHE A 290 -2.52 -7.74 0.64
N ASP A 291 -2.67 -8.37 -0.53
CA ASP A 291 -1.87 -9.53 -0.91
C ASP A 291 -0.48 -9.08 -1.35
N ARG A 292 0.57 -9.84 -1.02
CA ARG A 292 1.96 -9.49 -1.35
C ARG A 292 2.17 -9.12 -2.81
N ASN A 293 1.47 -9.78 -3.73
CA ASN A 293 1.60 -9.55 -5.17
C ASN A 293 0.88 -8.29 -5.66
N ALA A 294 0.08 -7.64 -4.80
CA ALA A 294 -0.57 -6.37 -5.15
C ALA A 294 0.44 -5.23 -5.35
N PHE A 295 1.61 -5.33 -4.73
CA PHE A 295 2.69 -4.37 -4.89
C PHE A 295 3.92 -5.04 -5.49
N LEU A 296 4.46 -4.43 -6.53
CA LEU A 296 5.68 -4.88 -7.19
C LEU A 296 6.78 -3.83 -7.02
N LEU A 297 7.83 -4.18 -6.30
CA LEU A 297 9.00 -3.32 -6.11
C LEU A 297 10.10 -3.70 -7.11
N ALA A 298 10.45 -2.77 -8.00
CA ALA A 298 11.60 -2.86 -8.86
C ALA A 298 12.71 -1.96 -8.30
N SER A 299 13.77 -2.55 -7.77
CA SER A 299 14.91 -1.81 -7.21
C SER A 299 16.22 -2.47 -7.60
N ARG A 300 17.22 -1.66 -7.90
CA ARG A 300 18.58 -2.11 -8.19
C ARG A 300 19.63 -1.09 -7.75
N THR A 301 20.86 -1.53 -7.63
CA THR A 301 22.00 -0.63 -7.48
C THR A 301 22.28 0.08 -8.83
N PRO A 302 22.69 1.36 -8.82
CA PRO A 302 23.14 2.04 -10.03
C PRO A 302 24.27 1.25 -10.73
N ALA A 303 24.24 1.20 -12.06
CA ALA A 303 25.30 0.56 -12.82
C ALA A 303 26.59 1.39 -12.69
N MET A 304 27.72 0.70 -12.50
CA MET A 304 29.03 1.35 -12.55
C MET A 304 29.47 1.47 -14.01
N PRO A 305 29.99 2.64 -14.44
CA PRO A 305 30.55 2.78 -15.79
C PRO A 305 31.81 1.93 -15.96
N GLU A 306 32.05 1.43 -17.17
CA GLU A 306 33.31 0.77 -17.49
C GLU A 306 34.46 1.78 -17.36
N GLY A 307 35.49 1.46 -16.52
CA GLY A 307 36.62 2.34 -16.25
C GLY A 307 36.60 2.99 -14.85
N GLY A 308 35.60 2.73 -14.07
CA GLY A 308 35.60 2.86 -12.60
C GLY A 308 35.53 4.24 -12.09
N ASP A 309 34.74 5.07 -12.15
CA ASP A 309 34.34 6.08 -11.19
C ASP A 309 32.85 6.38 -11.28
N ASN A 310 32.28 6.39 -10.13
CA ASN A 310 30.90 6.66 -9.77
C ASN A 310 30.04 7.43 -10.78
N ALA A 311 28.92 6.85 -11.08
CA ALA A 311 27.78 7.64 -11.53
C ALA A 311 27.33 8.61 -10.42
#